data_df2f187f1d49771a86888d3a5d5733c0
#
_entry.id   df2f187f1d49771a86888d3a5d5733c0
#
_cell.length_a   1.000
_cell.length_b   1.000
_cell.length_c   1.000
_cell.angle_alpha   90.00
_cell.angle_beta   90.00
_cell.angle_gamma   90.00
#
_symmetry.space_group_name_H-M   'P 1'
#
loop_
_entity.id
_entity.type
_entity.pdbx_description
1 polymer ?
#
loop_
_entity_poly.entity_id
_entity_poly.type
_entity_poly.pdbx_seq_one_letter_code
_entity_poly.pdbx_strand_id
1 'polypeptide(L)'
;MFGDTLRKHVAYAAARLDLLGGAPSPFARPVVRLEWVWPFAAAATIVIELAAPLALLGGRIRTAWVIATWLMHVGILAFMLIGFPMPLFLVAFAPLYRIERLWTQRPSWARRSSSTQPAVAR
;
A
#
# COMPACT_ATOMS: atom_id res chain seq x y z
N MET A 1 -13.17 14.01 20.27
CA MET A 1 -12.26 12.94 20.68
C MET A 1 -11.87 12.01 19.54
N PHE A 2 -12.81 11.59 18.68
CA PHE A 2 -12.50 10.73 17.53
C PHE A 2 -11.76 11.57 16.47
N GLY A 3 -10.53 11.23 16.14
CA GLY A 3 -9.68 12.00 15.22
C GLY A 3 -8.61 12.87 15.87
N ASP A 4 -8.74 13.24 17.13
CA ASP A 4 -7.71 14.02 17.85
C ASP A 4 -6.40 13.27 17.96
N THR A 5 -6.46 11.95 18.13
CA THR A 5 -5.28 11.10 18.18
C THR A 5 -4.53 11.16 16.87
N LEU A 6 -5.21 11.03 15.74
CA LEU A 6 -4.59 11.07 14.41
C LEU A 6 -3.98 12.45 14.15
N ARG A 7 -4.71 13.54 14.46
CA ARG A 7 -4.20 14.92 14.36
C ARG A 7 -2.93 15.12 15.19
N LYS A 8 -2.92 14.65 16.43
CA LYS A 8 -1.76 14.74 17.32
C LYS A 8 -0.57 13.96 16.77
N HIS A 9 -0.78 12.79 16.18
CA HIS A 9 0.29 12.02 15.56
C HIS A 9 0.91 12.74 14.37
N VAL A 10 0.10 13.37 13.50
CA VAL A 10 0.63 14.17 12.39
C VAL A 10 1.41 15.39 12.90
N ALA A 11 0.87 16.10 13.89
CA ALA A 11 1.55 17.23 14.50
C ALA A 11 2.87 16.81 15.18
N TYR A 12 2.85 15.69 15.89
CA TYR A 12 4.05 15.13 16.54
C TYR A 12 5.10 14.70 15.51
N ALA A 13 4.72 14.03 14.43
CA ALA A 13 5.64 13.64 13.37
C ALA A 13 6.31 14.85 12.73
N ALA A 14 5.57 15.92 12.46
CA ALA A 14 6.10 17.17 11.93
C ALA A 14 7.07 17.84 12.91
N ALA A 15 6.70 17.94 14.20
CA ALA A 15 7.56 18.52 15.23
C ALA A 15 8.85 17.70 15.46
N ARG A 16 8.75 16.37 15.44
CA ARG A 16 9.91 15.48 15.57
C ARG A 16 10.91 15.68 14.43
N LEU A 17 10.44 15.79 13.19
CA LEU A 17 11.32 16.04 12.04
C LEU A 17 12.02 17.38 12.17
N ASP A 18 11.32 18.43 12.59
CA ASP A 18 11.86 19.77 12.81
C ASP A 18 12.97 19.74 13.89
N LEU A 19 12.72 19.05 15.01
CA LEU A 19 13.69 18.88 16.09
C LEU A 19 14.95 18.11 15.68
N LEU A 20 14.82 17.18 14.72
CA LEU A 20 15.94 16.39 14.19
C LEU A 20 16.67 17.11 13.05
N GLY A 21 16.34 18.38 12.76
CA GLY A 21 16.93 19.15 11.67
C GLY A 21 16.45 18.75 10.28
N GLY A 22 15.39 17.95 10.19
CA GLY A 22 14.74 17.58 8.95
C GLY A 22 13.62 18.56 8.58
N ALA A 23 13.30 18.66 7.29
CA ALA A 23 12.17 19.46 6.83
C ALA A 23 10.86 18.70 7.09
N PRO A 24 9.90 19.25 7.86
CA PRO A 24 8.59 18.64 8.02
C PRO A 24 7.82 18.68 6.70
N SER A 25 6.83 17.78 6.54
CA SER A 25 5.98 17.78 5.36
C SER A 25 5.32 19.15 5.15
N PRO A 26 5.38 19.72 3.94
CA PRO A 26 4.71 20.98 3.64
C PRO A 26 3.20 20.91 3.82
N PHE A 27 2.63 19.71 3.72
CA PHE A 27 1.19 19.45 3.87
C PHE A 27 0.76 19.30 5.34
N ALA A 28 1.69 18.97 6.27
CA ALA A 28 1.34 18.72 7.66
C ALA A 28 0.76 19.96 8.35
N ARG A 29 1.41 21.11 8.20
CA ARG A 29 0.98 22.36 8.87
C ARG A 29 -0.44 22.82 8.47
N PRO A 30 -0.78 22.94 7.16
CA PRO A 30 -2.13 23.36 6.76
C PRO A 30 -3.19 22.34 7.17
N VAL A 31 -2.93 21.04 7.03
CA VAL A 31 -3.91 19.99 7.32
C VAL A 31 -4.18 19.84 8.81
N VAL A 32 -3.18 20.02 9.69
CA VAL A 32 -3.39 20.00 11.14
C VAL A 32 -4.41 21.06 11.61
N ARG A 33 -4.53 22.19 10.89
CA ARG A 33 -5.50 23.24 11.18
C ARG A 33 -6.93 22.91 10.79
N LEU A 34 -7.14 21.93 9.92
CA LEU A 34 -8.45 21.52 9.43
C LEU A 34 -9.07 20.49 10.40
N GLU A 35 -9.57 20.94 11.52
CA GLU A 35 -10.05 20.06 12.61
C GLU A 35 -11.17 19.10 12.17
N TRP A 36 -12.03 19.52 11.25
CA TRP A 36 -13.14 18.72 10.75
C TRP A 36 -12.72 17.54 9.89
N VAL A 37 -11.52 17.56 9.29
CA VAL A 37 -11.03 16.45 8.43
C VAL A 37 -10.67 15.22 9.26
N TRP A 38 -10.18 15.40 10.48
CA TRP A 38 -9.61 14.32 11.28
C TRP A 38 -10.57 13.22 11.71
N PRO A 39 -11.81 13.51 12.15
CA PRO A 39 -12.76 12.44 12.45
C PRO A 39 -13.12 11.61 11.21
N PHE A 40 -13.23 12.26 10.04
CA PHE A 40 -13.50 11.54 8.79
C PHE A 40 -12.31 10.70 8.33
N ALA A 41 -11.09 11.24 8.42
CA ALA A 41 -9.88 10.49 8.09
C ALA A 41 -9.71 9.27 9.01
N ALA A 42 -9.89 9.43 10.31
CA ALA A 42 -9.82 8.33 11.27
C ALA A 42 -10.90 7.27 11.01
N ALA A 43 -12.15 7.68 10.75
CA ALA A 43 -13.22 6.76 10.41
C ALA A 43 -12.93 6.01 9.10
N ALA A 44 -12.47 6.70 8.07
CA ALA A 44 -12.10 6.10 6.79
C ALA A 44 -10.98 5.06 6.94
N THR A 45 -9.95 5.34 7.73
CA THR A 45 -8.88 4.40 8.02
C THR A 45 -9.42 3.12 8.66
N ILE A 46 -10.25 3.25 9.70
CA ILE A 46 -10.85 2.09 10.39
C ILE A 46 -11.74 1.28 9.43
N VAL A 47 -12.55 1.96 8.61
CA VAL A 47 -13.41 1.28 7.64
C VAL A 47 -12.59 0.52 6.60
N ILE A 48 -11.52 1.11 6.08
CA ILE A 48 -10.63 0.45 5.11
C ILE A 48 -9.96 -0.78 5.73
N GLU A 49 -9.49 -0.69 6.97
CA GLU A 49 -8.85 -1.81 7.67
C GLU A 49 -9.85 -2.92 7.97
N LEU A 50 -11.04 -2.59 8.49
CA LEU A 50 -12.09 -3.57 8.75
C LEU A 50 -12.64 -4.23 7.47
N ALA A 51 -12.56 -3.52 6.34
CA ALA A 51 -12.96 -4.03 5.04
C ALA A 51 -11.92 -4.96 4.39
N ALA A 52 -10.76 -5.20 5.02
CA ALA A 52 -9.72 -6.09 4.48
C ALA A 52 -10.24 -7.48 4.05
N PRO A 53 -11.13 -8.16 4.81
CA PRO A 53 -11.68 -9.43 4.37
C PRO A 53 -12.45 -9.36 3.04
N LEU A 54 -13.02 -8.20 2.69
CA LEU A 54 -13.74 -8.02 1.43
C LEU A 54 -12.81 -8.12 0.21
N ALA A 55 -11.51 -7.86 0.39
CA ALA A 55 -10.53 -8.05 -0.69
C ALA A 55 -10.43 -9.52 -1.15
N LEU A 56 -10.81 -10.47 -0.29
CA LEU A 56 -10.83 -11.91 -0.63
C LEU A 56 -11.96 -12.27 -1.59
N LEU A 57 -13.04 -11.49 -1.66
CA LEU A 57 -14.16 -11.71 -2.58
C LEU A 57 -13.75 -11.56 -4.05
N GLY A 58 -12.62 -10.89 -4.33
CA GLY A 58 -12.07 -10.77 -5.67
C GLY A 58 -12.72 -9.70 -6.54
N GLY A 59 -12.39 -9.72 -7.85
CA GLY A 59 -12.98 -8.82 -8.83
C GLY A 59 -12.79 -7.33 -8.52
N ARG A 60 -13.82 -6.55 -8.79
CA ARG A 60 -13.81 -5.07 -8.61
C ARG A 60 -13.68 -4.65 -7.14
N ILE A 61 -14.23 -5.45 -6.20
CA ILE A 61 -14.18 -5.17 -4.76
C ILE A 61 -12.73 -5.20 -4.28
N ARG A 62 -11.98 -6.23 -4.66
CA ARG A 62 -10.54 -6.33 -4.37
C ARG A 62 -9.77 -5.12 -4.89
N THR A 63 -9.98 -4.77 -6.16
CA THR A 63 -9.26 -3.65 -6.78
C THR A 63 -9.59 -2.33 -6.09
N ALA A 64 -10.87 -2.07 -5.79
CA ALA A 64 -11.29 -0.88 -5.07
C ALA A 64 -10.65 -0.80 -3.67
N TRP A 65 -10.64 -1.91 -2.93
CA TRP A 65 -10.01 -1.97 -1.61
C TRP A 65 -8.49 -1.74 -1.69
N VAL A 66 -7.80 -2.36 -2.65
CA VAL A 66 -6.35 -2.16 -2.85
C VAL A 66 -6.03 -0.69 -3.16
N ILE A 67 -6.81 -0.04 -4.04
CA ILE A 67 -6.63 1.38 -4.36
C ILE A 67 -6.87 2.25 -3.13
N ALA A 68 -7.94 2.01 -2.38
CA ALA A 68 -8.26 2.76 -1.16
C ALA A 68 -7.13 2.64 -0.11
N THR A 69 -6.64 1.44 0.13
CA THR A 69 -5.54 1.18 1.07
C THR A 69 -4.24 1.81 0.59
N TRP A 70 -3.95 1.74 -0.70
CA TRP A 70 -2.76 2.37 -1.28
C TRP A 70 -2.80 3.89 -1.12
N LEU A 71 -3.94 4.54 -1.44
CA LEU A 71 -4.14 5.98 -1.26
C LEU A 71 -4.00 6.40 0.21
N MET A 72 -4.49 5.59 1.14
CA MET A 72 -4.31 5.82 2.57
C MET A 72 -2.83 5.86 2.95
N HIS A 73 -2.02 4.91 2.47
CA HIS A 73 -0.58 4.87 2.74
C HIS A 73 0.18 6.04 2.08
N VAL A 74 -0.22 6.44 0.87
CA VAL A 74 0.29 7.66 0.22
C VAL A 74 -0.04 8.89 1.06
N GLY A 75 -1.24 8.97 1.62
CA GLY A 75 -1.63 10.04 2.55
C GLY A 75 -0.74 10.07 3.80
N ILE A 76 -0.51 8.92 4.43
CA ILE A 76 0.37 8.81 5.59
C ILE A 76 1.79 9.30 5.24
N LEU A 77 2.33 8.87 4.10
CA LEU A 77 3.63 9.34 3.63
C LEU A 77 3.63 10.86 3.41
N ALA A 78 2.59 11.40 2.75
CA ALA A 78 2.51 12.82 2.44
C ALA A 78 2.43 13.71 3.69
N PHE A 79 1.72 13.29 4.75
CA PHE A 79 1.50 14.10 5.95
C PHE A 79 2.53 13.87 7.03
N MET A 80 3.00 12.64 7.21
CA MET A 80 3.89 12.25 8.31
C MET A 80 5.32 11.96 7.85
N LEU A 81 5.57 11.86 6.55
CA LEU A 81 6.84 11.40 5.95
C LEU A 81 7.28 10.03 6.48
N ILE A 82 6.32 9.21 6.93
CA ILE A 82 6.56 7.84 7.33
C ILE A 82 6.27 6.94 6.12
N GLY A 83 7.31 6.33 5.58
CA GLY A 83 7.19 5.43 4.43
C GLY A 83 6.97 3.99 4.88
N PHE A 84 5.92 3.37 4.34
CA PHE A 84 5.69 1.92 4.43
C PHE A 84 6.01 1.31 3.06
N PRO A 85 7.24 0.80 2.83
CA PRO A 85 7.66 0.39 1.49
C PRO A 85 6.79 -0.73 0.91
N MET A 86 6.39 -1.71 1.73
CA MET A 86 5.60 -2.86 1.26
C MET A 86 4.26 -2.46 0.61
N PRO A 87 3.37 -1.68 1.25
CA PRO A 87 2.13 -1.26 0.61
C PRO A 87 2.35 -0.20 -0.47
N LEU A 88 3.34 0.71 -0.33
CA LEU A 88 3.61 1.75 -1.32
C LEU A 88 4.07 1.16 -2.67
N PHE A 89 4.91 0.13 -2.65
CA PHE A 89 5.34 -0.59 -3.85
C PHE A 89 4.39 -1.72 -4.27
N LEU A 90 3.18 -1.77 -3.71
CA LEU A 90 2.15 -2.78 -3.98
C LEU A 90 2.56 -4.22 -3.64
N VAL A 91 3.71 -4.45 -3.04
CA VAL A 91 4.21 -5.79 -2.67
C VAL A 91 3.29 -6.47 -1.66
N ALA A 92 2.75 -5.70 -0.70
CA ALA A 92 1.81 -6.22 0.29
C ALA A 92 0.51 -6.78 -0.32
N PHE A 93 0.15 -6.32 -1.52
CA PHE A 93 -1.07 -6.75 -2.23
C PHE A 93 -0.83 -7.89 -3.22
N ALA A 94 0.43 -8.25 -3.45
CA ALA A 94 0.81 -9.31 -4.37
C ALA A 94 0.06 -10.64 -4.12
N PRO A 95 -0.12 -11.11 -2.87
CA PRO A 95 -0.85 -12.37 -2.61
C PRO A 95 -2.33 -12.33 -2.99
N LEU A 96 -2.93 -11.14 -3.12
CA LEU A 96 -4.33 -10.99 -3.52
C LEU A 96 -4.55 -11.23 -5.01
N TYR A 97 -3.49 -11.17 -5.80
CA TYR A 97 -3.53 -11.40 -7.24
C TYR A 97 -2.84 -12.72 -7.58
N ARG A 98 -3.36 -13.45 -8.57
CA ARG A 98 -2.81 -14.75 -9.02
C ARG A 98 -1.49 -14.54 -9.78
N ILE A 99 -0.43 -14.20 -9.06
CA ILE A 99 0.90 -13.95 -9.63
C ILE A 99 1.50 -15.23 -10.23
N GLU A 100 1.06 -16.40 -9.75
CA GLU A 100 1.47 -17.70 -10.28
C GLU A 100 1.27 -17.81 -11.81
N ARG A 101 0.22 -17.14 -12.34
CA ARG A 101 -0.02 -17.10 -13.78
C ARG A 101 1.09 -16.40 -14.58
N LEU A 102 1.77 -15.43 -13.99
CA LEU A 102 2.89 -14.75 -14.62
C LEU A 102 4.14 -15.65 -14.67
N TRP A 103 4.31 -16.51 -13.65
CA TRP A 103 5.41 -17.46 -13.58
C TRP A 103 5.17 -18.72 -14.44
N THR A 104 3.92 -19.15 -14.63
CA THR A 104 3.58 -20.32 -15.45
C THR A 104 3.57 -20.03 -16.95
N GLN A 105 3.51 -18.77 -17.35
CA GLN A 105 3.74 -18.38 -18.75
C GLN A 105 5.24 -18.42 -19.07
N ARG A 106 5.85 -19.62 -18.99
CA ARG A 106 7.21 -19.81 -19.51
C ARG A 106 7.23 -19.42 -20.99
N PRO A 107 8.12 -18.49 -21.38
CA PRO A 107 8.22 -18.07 -22.77
C PRO A 107 8.51 -19.29 -23.64
N SER A 108 7.93 -19.31 -24.85
CA SER A 108 7.96 -20.43 -25.78
C SER A 108 9.36 -20.92 -26.15
N TRP A 109 10.39 -20.09 -25.99
CA TRP A 109 11.80 -20.47 -26.20
C TRP A 109 12.29 -21.49 -25.16
N ALA A 110 11.80 -21.43 -23.91
CA ALA A 110 12.21 -22.34 -22.85
C ALA A 110 11.65 -23.77 -23.06
N ARG A 111 10.63 -23.93 -23.90
CA ARG A 111 10.07 -25.23 -24.27
C ARG A 111 10.84 -25.94 -25.39
N ARG A 112 11.63 -25.22 -26.21
CA ARG A 112 12.37 -25.81 -27.33
C ARG A 112 13.64 -26.54 -26.94
N SER A 113 14.21 -26.25 -25.79
CA SER A 113 15.47 -26.86 -25.35
C SER A 113 15.33 -28.28 -24.75
N SER A 114 14.10 -28.74 -24.46
CA SER A 114 13.86 -30.08 -23.91
C SER A 114 13.57 -31.17 -24.99
N SER A 115 13.42 -30.77 -26.26
CA SER A 115 13.11 -31.72 -27.34
C SER A 115 14.31 -32.22 -28.11
N THR A 116 15.55 -31.79 -27.76
CA THR A 116 16.77 -32.21 -28.41
C THR A 116 17.56 -33.18 -27.52
N GLN A 117 16.87 -34.19 -26.98
CA GLN A 117 17.61 -35.31 -26.38
C GLN A 117 17.88 -36.32 -27.48
N PRO A 118 19.17 -36.55 -27.88
CA PRO A 118 19.49 -37.54 -28.91
C PRO A 118 19.08 -38.91 -28.38
N ALA A 119 18.30 -39.61 -29.20
CA ALA A 119 18.01 -41.03 -28.98
C ALA A 119 19.32 -41.80 -28.86
N VAL A 120 19.66 -42.24 -27.64
CA VAL A 120 20.76 -43.18 -27.45
C VAL A 120 20.33 -44.49 -28.10
N ALA A 121 20.90 -44.76 -29.31
CA ALA A 121 20.77 -46.01 -29.97
C ALA A 121 21.39 -47.12 -29.11
N ARG A 122 20.63 -48.15 -28.82
CA ARG A 122 21.08 -49.45 -28.27
C ARG A 122 21.36 -50.38 -29.42
#